data_2032dcaabc4ac247fd3f3d425cf7477b
#
_entry.id   2032dcaabc4ac247fd3f3d425cf7477b
#
_cell.length_a   1.000
_cell.length_b   1.000
_cell.length_c   1.000
_cell.angle_alpha   90.00
_cell.angle_beta   90.00
_cell.angle_gamma   90.00
#
_symmetry.space_group_name_H-M   'P 1'
#
loop_
_entity.id
_entity.type
_entity.pdbx_description
1 polymer ?
#
loop_
_entity_poly.entity_id
_entity_poly.type
_entity_poly.pdbx_seq_one_letter_code
_entity_poly.pdbx_strand_id
1 'polypeptide(L)'
;ADELVGKPIYKIVQRYLWTGEKHSTQYARLLALVERWQPQRIVVDASGVGAGVASFLADRFGERVIQLRFTQQVKSRLGWGFLAVIDTGRFQDHLAAESRNEADRLQALFRRQLAAVSYRVSSSPEHFIAWGVPETARDPEGGGLLHDDLVLSAAMVAELDVQPWSVS
;
A
#
# COMPACT_ATOMS: atom_id res chain seq x y z
N ALA A 1 -1.49 -6.53 -26.29
CA ALA A 1 -0.16 -5.91 -26.11
C ALA A 1 -0.25 -4.38 -26.12
N ASP A 2 -1.17 -3.82 -26.93
CA ASP A 2 -1.27 -2.36 -27.12
C ASP A 2 -1.93 -1.61 -25.94
N GLU A 3 -2.70 -2.30 -25.09
CA GLU A 3 -3.33 -1.68 -23.93
C GLU A 3 -2.37 -1.32 -22.78
N LEU A 4 -1.16 -1.86 -22.77
CA LEU A 4 -0.15 -1.58 -21.75
C LEU A 4 0.82 -0.46 -22.15
N VAL A 5 0.79 -0.04 -23.42
CA VAL A 5 1.59 1.09 -23.91
C VAL A 5 1.05 2.38 -23.29
N GLY A 6 1.86 3.00 -22.44
CA GLY A 6 1.49 4.23 -21.74
C GLY A 6 0.98 4.05 -20.30
N LYS A 7 0.84 2.81 -19.81
CA LYS A 7 0.53 2.60 -18.40
C LYS A 7 1.75 2.85 -17.50
N PRO A 8 1.57 3.49 -16.32
CA PRO A 8 2.69 3.85 -15.46
C PRO A 8 3.39 2.62 -14.86
N ILE A 9 4.70 2.77 -14.63
CA ILE A 9 5.53 1.85 -13.85
C ILE A 9 5.67 2.43 -12.45
N TYR A 10 5.43 1.61 -11.42
CA TYR A 10 5.49 2.00 -10.02
C TYR A 10 6.77 1.49 -9.38
N LYS A 11 7.67 2.41 -9.05
CA LYS A 11 8.94 2.10 -8.38
C LYS A 11 8.83 2.45 -6.90
N ILE A 12 9.10 1.48 -6.03
CA ILE A 12 9.17 1.72 -4.59
C ILE A 12 10.50 2.36 -4.27
N VAL A 13 10.46 3.60 -3.83
CA VAL A 13 11.67 4.37 -3.48
C VAL A 13 11.98 4.31 -1.98
N GLN A 14 10.95 4.22 -1.12
CA GLN A 14 11.13 4.12 0.33
C GLN A 14 9.88 3.56 1.01
N ARG A 15 10.07 2.91 2.17
CA ARG A 15 9.03 2.44 3.08
C ARG A 15 9.27 3.02 4.46
N TYR A 16 8.18 3.27 5.16
CA TYR A 16 8.18 3.66 6.56
C TYR A 16 7.19 2.78 7.32
N LEU A 17 7.53 2.43 8.54
CA LEU A 17 6.65 1.73 9.46
C LEU A 17 6.83 2.35 10.85
N TRP A 18 5.78 2.99 11.34
CA TRP A 18 5.78 3.63 12.66
C TRP A 18 4.75 2.94 13.54
N THR A 19 5.21 2.40 14.64
CA THR A 19 4.37 1.69 15.60
C THR A 19 4.43 2.38 16.96
N GLY A 20 3.27 2.49 17.65
CA GLY A 20 3.21 3.00 19.02
C GLY A 20 3.47 4.50 19.17
N GLU A 21 3.49 5.27 18.09
CA GLU A 21 3.72 6.72 18.14
C GLU A 21 2.44 7.51 18.40
N LYS A 22 2.60 8.68 19.03
CA LYS A 22 1.50 9.63 19.23
C LYS A 22 1.08 10.20 17.87
N HIS A 23 -0.22 10.43 17.68
CA HIS A 23 -0.78 11.02 16.45
C HIS A 23 -0.10 12.35 16.06
N SER A 24 0.22 13.22 17.02
CA SER A 24 0.91 14.48 16.74
C SER A 24 2.29 14.27 16.09
N THR A 25 3.03 13.26 16.54
CA THR A 25 4.33 12.89 15.96
C THR A 25 4.16 12.33 14.55
N GLN A 26 3.16 11.45 14.34
CA GLN A 26 2.84 10.90 13.03
C GLN A 26 2.48 12.01 12.03
N TYR A 27 1.65 12.96 12.44
CA TYR A 27 1.26 14.09 11.58
C TYR A 27 2.46 14.95 11.17
N ALA A 28 3.35 15.27 12.12
CA ALA A 28 4.56 16.03 11.81
C ALA A 28 5.47 15.30 10.81
N ARG A 29 5.63 13.98 10.97
CA ARG A 29 6.41 13.16 10.03
C ARG A 29 5.76 13.07 8.65
N LEU A 30 4.43 12.92 8.59
CA LEU A 30 3.71 12.91 7.32
C LEU A 30 3.85 14.23 6.58
N LEU A 31 3.75 15.37 7.27
CA LEU A 31 3.99 16.68 6.67
C LEU A 31 5.40 16.79 6.11
N ALA A 32 6.42 16.40 6.88
CA ALA A 32 7.80 16.42 6.43
C ALA A 32 8.03 15.54 5.19
N LEU A 33 7.36 14.38 5.10
CA LEU A 33 7.42 13.52 3.93
C LEU A 33 6.76 14.18 2.71
N VAL A 34 5.58 14.78 2.87
CA VAL A 34 4.90 15.48 1.77
C VAL A 34 5.71 16.69 1.30
N GLU A 35 6.30 17.45 2.23
CA GLU A 35 7.18 18.56 1.89
C GLU A 35 8.45 18.11 1.14
N ARG A 36 9.03 17.00 1.55
CA ARG A 36 10.23 16.44 0.91
C ARG A 36 9.96 15.90 -0.49
N TRP A 37 8.89 15.12 -0.64
CA TRP A 37 8.62 14.37 -1.88
C TRP A 37 7.70 15.09 -2.85
N GLN A 38 6.95 16.09 -2.39
CA GLN A 38 5.97 16.85 -3.18
C GLN A 38 5.08 15.95 -4.05
N PRO A 39 4.41 14.93 -3.46
CA PRO A 39 3.68 13.94 -4.24
C PRO A 39 2.50 14.57 -4.99
N GLN A 40 2.26 14.12 -6.21
CA GLN A 40 1.09 14.53 -7.00
C GLN A 40 -0.20 13.91 -6.45
N ARG A 41 -0.11 12.71 -5.89
CA ARG A 41 -1.23 11.99 -5.26
C ARG A 41 -0.79 11.35 -3.96
N ILE A 42 -1.69 11.33 -3.00
CA ILE A 42 -1.54 10.67 -1.70
C ILE A 42 -2.76 9.77 -1.54
N VAL A 43 -2.56 8.46 -1.51
CA VAL A 43 -3.63 7.50 -1.22
C VAL A 43 -3.54 7.11 0.24
N VAL A 44 -4.64 7.20 0.95
CA VAL A 44 -4.69 6.95 2.39
C VAL A 44 -5.90 6.11 2.77
N ASP A 45 -5.68 5.15 3.68
CA ASP A 45 -6.78 4.42 4.31
C ASP A 45 -7.53 5.32 5.27
N ALA A 46 -8.81 5.54 4.98
CA ALA A 46 -9.74 6.32 5.79
C ALA A 46 -10.65 5.44 6.65
N SER A 47 -10.28 4.19 6.90
CA SER A 47 -11.04 3.25 7.73
C SER A 47 -10.60 3.34 9.20
N GLY A 48 -11.55 3.19 10.12
CA GLY A 48 -11.26 3.08 11.54
C GLY A 48 -10.35 4.20 12.07
N VAL A 49 -9.23 3.81 12.68
CA VAL A 49 -8.21 4.75 13.19
C VAL A 49 -7.53 5.59 12.11
N GLY A 50 -7.49 5.13 10.87
CA GLY A 50 -6.94 5.86 9.73
C GLY A 50 -7.75 7.09 9.33
N ALA A 51 -9.04 7.16 9.71
CA ALA A 51 -9.93 8.27 9.33
C ALA A 51 -9.41 9.64 9.79
N GLY A 52 -8.78 9.72 10.97
CA GLY A 52 -8.20 10.95 11.47
C GLY A 52 -7.01 11.45 10.65
N VAL A 53 -6.12 10.54 10.25
CA VAL A 53 -4.98 10.82 9.37
C VAL A 53 -5.46 11.25 7.99
N ALA A 54 -6.46 10.54 7.45
CA ALA A 54 -7.02 10.82 6.14
C ALA A 54 -7.66 12.23 6.09
N SER A 55 -8.46 12.58 7.10
CA SER A 55 -9.05 13.92 7.22
C SER A 55 -7.98 15.01 7.33
N PHE A 56 -7.00 14.82 8.21
CA PHE A 56 -5.89 15.76 8.38
C PHE A 56 -5.13 16.02 7.06
N LEU A 57 -4.84 14.97 6.30
CA LEU A 57 -4.15 15.11 5.02
C LEU A 57 -5.05 15.78 3.97
N ALA A 58 -6.34 15.42 3.92
CA ALA A 58 -7.29 16.00 2.97
C ALA A 58 -7.51 17.51 3.23
N ASP A 59 -7.63 17.91 4.48
CA ASP A 59 -7.77 19.33 4.86
C ASP A 59 -6.56 20.16 4.43
N ARG A 60 -5.37 19.56 4.45
CA ARG A 60 -4.12 20.26 4.13
C ARG A 60 -3.75 20.25 2.66
N PHE A 61 -4.02 19.13 1.96
CA PHE A 61 -3.53 18.90 0.60
C PHE A 61 -4.64 18.76 -0.44
N GLY A 62 -5.90 18.84 -0.02
CA GLY A 62 -7.07 18.90 -0.90
C GLY A 62 -7.15 17.72 -1.87
N GLU A 63 -7.38 18.03 -3.14
CA GLU A 63 -7.61 17.03 -4.21
C GLU A 63 -6.43 16.10 -4.49
N ARG A 64 -5.25 16.37 -3.94
CA ARG A 64 -4.13 15.42 -4.01
C ARG A 64 -4.34 14.18 -3.17
N VAL A 65 -5.26 14.23 -2.19
CA VAL A 65 -5.52 13.14 -1.25
C VAL A 65 -6.71 12.32 -1.69
N ILE A 66 -6.47 11.04 -1.93
CA ILE A 66 -7.47 10.03 -2.25
C ILE A 66 -7.73 9.21 -0.99
N GLN A 67 -8.91 9.39 -0.41
CA GLN A 67 -9.31 8.69 0.80
C GLN A 67 -10.02 7.38 0.43
N LEU A 68 -9.49 6.25 0.87
CA LEU A 68 -10.09 4.95 0.66
C LEU A 68 -10.72 4.43 1.95
N ARG A 69 -11.98 4.04 1.89
CA ARG A 69 -12.62 3.25 2.95
C ARG A 69 -12.57 1.77 2.56
N PHE A 70 -11.89 0.97 3.36
CA PHE A 70 -11.70 -0.45 3.09
C PHE A 70 -12.97 -1.27 3.37
N THR A 71 -13.92 -1.16 2.46
CA THR A 71 -15.03 -2.12 2.36
C THR A 71 -14.52 -3.41 1.69
N GLN A 72 -15.30 -4.50 1.79
CA GLN A 72 -15.00 -5.75 1.09
C GLN A 72 -14.82 -5.53 -0.42
N GLN A 73 -15.68 -4.72 -1.04
CA GLN A 73 -15.60 -4.38 -2.45
C GLN A 73 -14.31 -3.63 -2.78
N VAL A 74 -13.94 -2.61 -1.99
CA VAL A 74 -12.71 -1.83 -2.20
C VAL A 74 -11.49 -2.72 -2.01
N LYS A 75 -11.43 -3.53 -0.94
CA LYS A 75 -10.32 -4.49 -0.73
C LYS A 75 -10.20 -5.47 -1.90
N SER A 76 -11.32 -6.01 -2.39
CA SER A 76 -11.34 -6.90 -3.55
C SER A 76 -10.77 -6.22 -4.80
N ARG A 77 -11.23 -5.00 -5.10
CA ARG A 77 -10.75 -4.21 -6.25
C ARG A 77 -9.25 -3.91 -6.15
N LEU A 78 -8.78 -3.51 -4.97
CA LEU A 78 -7.35 -3.27 -4.73
C LEU A 78 -6.52 -4.54 -4.93
N GLY A 79 -7.00 -5.69 -4.45
CA GLY A 79 -6.31 -6.97 -4.63
C GLY A 79 -6.15 -7.36 -6.10
N TRP A 80 -7.23 -7.32 -6.87
CA TRP A 80 -7.19 -7.58 -8.31
C TRP A 80 -6.32 -6.59 -9.08
N GLY A 81 -6.44 -5.28 -8.77
CA GLY A 81 -5.63 -4.25 -9.40
C GLY A 81 -4.15 -4.39 -9.08
N PHE A 82 -3.80 -4.70 -7.83
CA PHE A 82 -2.42 -4.90 -7.43
C PHE A 82 -1.80 -6.12 -8.11
N LEU A 83 -2.55 -7.22 -8.17
CA LEU A 83 -2.13 -8.42 -8.90
C LEU A 83 -1.85 -8.10 -10.38
N ALA A 84 -2.74 -7.34 -11.03
CA ALA A 84 -2.54 -6.92 -12.41
C ALA A 84 -1.30 -6.05 -12.61
N VAL A 85 -0.99 -5.15 -11.66
CA VAL A 85 0.23 -4.33 -11.70
C VAL A 85 1.50 -5.19 -11.54
N ILE A 86 1.45 -6.22 -10.66
CA ILE A 86 2.55 -7.16 -10.47
C ILE A 86 2.74 -8.04 -11.71
N ASP A 87 1.68 -8.66 -12.21
CA ASP A 87 1.73 -9.61 -13.32
C ASP A 87 2.22 -8.96 -14.62
N THR A 88 1.96 -7.67 -14.78
CA THR A 88 2.44 -6.89 -15.92
C THR A 88 3.85 -6.32 -15.74
N GLY A 89 4.54 -6.66 -14.65
CA GLY A 89 5.90 -6.18 -14.36
C GLY A 89 6.01 -4.69 -14.05
N ARG A 90 4.88 -4.03 -13.80
CA ARG A 90 4.82 -2.59 -13.53
C ARG A 90 5.08 -2.22 -12.07
N PHE A 91 5.03 -3.18 -11.15
CA PHE A 91 5.45 -2.99 -9.76
C PHE A 91 6.92 -3.35 -9.61
N GLN A 92 7.75 -2.37 -9.34
CA GLN A 92 9.20 -2.55 -9.24
C GLN A 92 9.68 -2.20 -7.83
N ASP A 93 10.39 -3.12 -7.22
CA ASP A 93 11.04 -2.95 -5.94
C ASP A 93 12.57 -3.05 -6.10
N HIS A 94 13.32 -2.45 -5.19
CA HIS A 94 14.77 -2.60 -5.23
C HIS A 94 15.19 -4.00 -4.77
N LEU A 95 16.37 -4.44 -5.18
CA LEU A 95 16.97 -5.66 -4.68
C LEU A 95 17.96 -5.29 -3.57
N ALA A 96 17.57 -5.56 -2.32
CA ALA A 96 18.53 -5.51 -1.22
C ALA A 96 19.41 -6.76 -1.27
N ALA A 97 20.72 -6.57 -1.34
CA ALA A 97 21.68 -7.69 -1.33
C ALA A 97 21.81 -8.32 0.07
N GLU A 98 21.68 -7.52 1.11
CA GLU A 98 21.75 -7.94 2.52
C GLU A 98 20.99 -6.91 3.40
N SER A 99 20.36 -7.36 4.48
CA SER A 99 19.61 -6.51 5.42
C SER A 99 20.56 -5.69 6.31
N ARG A 100 21.15 -4.64 5.74
CA ARG A 100 22.14 -3.80 6.46
C ARG A 100 21.54 -2.54 7.08
N ASN A 101 20.40 -2.07 6.57
CA ASN A 101 19.75 -0.85 7.03
C ASN A 101 18.24 -1.03 7.23
N GLU A 102 17.57 0.00 7.73
CA GLU A 102 16.13 -0.05 7.99
C GLU A 102 15.31 -0.28 6.70
N ALA A 103 15.70 0.32 5.59
CA ALA A 103 15.01 0.16 4.31
C ALA A 103 15.04 -1.31 3.85
N ASP A 104 16.19 -1.98 3.99
CA ASP A 104 16.34 -3.40 3.63
C ASP A 104 15.53 -4.30 4.55
N ARG A 105 15.46 -3.99 5.86
CA ARG A 105 14.62 -4.73 6.80
C ARG A 105 13.13 -4.60 6.45
N LEU A 106 12.66 -3.40 6.13
CA LEU A 106 11.27 -3.18 5.71
C LEU A 106 10.96 -3.85 4.38
N GLN A 107 11.92 -3.92 3.47
CA GLN A 107 11.75 -4.68 2.23
C GLN A 107 11.65 -6.19 2.52
N ALA A 108 12.52 -6.73 3.37
CA ALA A 108 12.46 -8.14 3.77
C ALA A 108 11.12 -8.46 4.45
N LEU A 109 10.65 -7.59 5.36
CA LEU A 109 9.34 -7.71 5.99
C LEU A 109 8.21 -7.68 4.96
N PHE A 110 8.23 -6.73 4.02
CA PHE A 110 7.25 -6.67 2.93
C PHE A 110 7.19 -7.98 2.14
N ARG A 111 8.34 -8.56 1.79
CA ARG A 111 8.40 -9.84 1.07
C ARG A 111 7.83 -11.00 1.88
N ARG A 112 8.08 -11.04 3.20
CA ARG A 112 7.47 -12.06 4.07
C ARG A 112 5.97 -11.88 4.18
N GLN A 113 5.49 -10.66 4.31
CA GLN A 113 4.05 -10.36 4.28
C GLN A 113 3.44 -10.80 2.94
N LEU A 114 4.05 -10.44 1.81
CA LEU A 114 3.56 -10.77 0.48
C LEU A 114 3.52 -12.29 0.25
N ALA A 115 4.54 -13.02 0.70
CA ALA A 115 4.60 -14.49 0.62
C ALA A 115 3.54 -15.18 1.51
N ALA A 116 3.09 -14.54 2.58
CA ALA A 116 2.06 -15.05 3.47
C ALA A 116 0.63 -14.67 3.05
N VAL A 117 0.47 -13.80 2.05
CA VAL A 117 -0.87 -13.41 1.56
C VAL A 117 -1.62 -14.65 1.07
N SER A 118 -2.85 -14.77 1.54
CA SER A 118 -3.81 -15.74 1.04
C SER A 118 -5.06 -15.04 0.55
N TYR A 119 -5.84 -15.71 -0.29
CA TYR A 119 -7.10 -15.18 -0.76
C TYR A 119 -8.20 -16.25 -0.79
N ARG A 120 -9.43 -15.80 -0.68
CA ARG A 120 -10.63 -16.63 -0.87
C ARG A 120 -11.58 -15.88 -1.79
N VAL A 121 -12.12 -16.58 -2.77
CA VAL A 121 -13.18 -16.03 -3.63
C VAL A 121 -14.50 -16.23 -2.93
N SER A 122 -15.29 -15.15 -2.83
CA SER A 122 -16.65 -15.21 -2.31
C SER A 122 -17.54 -16.02 -3.26
N SER A 123 -18.48 -16.77 -2.69
CA SER A 123 -19.54 -17.43 -3.45
C SER A 123 -20.65 -16.47 -3.90
N SER A 124 -20.55 -15.18 -3.57
CA SER A 124 -21.51 -14.17 -4.04
C SER A 124 -21.43 -13.98 -5.56
N PRO A 125 -22.51 -13.51 -6.21
CA PRO A 125 -22.52 -13.25 -7.65
C PRO A 125 -21.40 -12.28 -8.11
N GLU A 126 -20.96 -11.39 -7.24
CA GLU A 126 -19.92 -10.39 -7.52
C GLU A 126 -18.51 -10.98 -7.47
N HIS A 127 -18.34 -12.21 -7.00
CA HIS A 127 -17.05 -12.89 -6.88
C HIS A 127 -15.93 -12.06 -6.21
N PHE A 128 -16.29 -11.33 -5.13
CA PHE A 128 -15.31 -10.60 -4.36
C PHE A 128 -14.22 -11.52 -3.81
N ILE A 129 -12.99 -11.04 -3.82
CA ILE A 129 -11.91 -11.70 -3.10
C ILE A 129 -11.76 -11.08 -1.70
N ALA A 130 -11.66 -11.93 -0.69
CA ALA A 130 -11.12 -11.58 0.61
C ALA A 130 -9.66 -12.02 0.63
N TRP A 131 -8.74 -11.10 0.84
CA TRP A 131 -7.32 -11.36 0.80
C TRP A 131 -6.58 -10.60 1.90
N GLY A 132 -5.39 -11.07 2.23
CA GLY A 132 -4.51 -10.49 3.23
C GLY A 132 -3.63 -11.56 3.87
N VAL A 133 -2.79 -11.14 4.81
CA VAL A 133 -2.04 -12.08 5.65
C VAL A 133 -2.99 -12.67 6.69
N PRO A 134 -3.06 -14.00 6.85
CA PRO A 134 -3.90 -14.61 7.88
C PRO A 134 -3.55 -14.09 9.29
N GLU A 135 -4.56 -13.84 10.12
CA GLU A 135 -4.36 -13.36 11.51
C GLU A 135 -3.50 -14.29 12.38
N THR A 136 -3.41 -15.56 12.00
CA THR A 136 -2.59 -16.57 12.67
C THR A 136 -1.17 -16.67 12.11
N ALA A 137 -0.86 -15.94 11.03
CA ALA A 137 0.47 -16.00 10.43
C ALA A 137 1.52 -15.43 11.38
N ARG A 138 2.66 -16.10 11.41
CA ARG A 138 3.79 -15.68 12.24
C ARG A 138 4.99 -15.33 11.37
N ASP A 139 5.72 -14.32 11.80
CA ASP A 139 6.98 -13.95 11.15
C ASP A 139 8.02 -15.06 11.39
N PRO A 140 8.53 -15.69 10.33
CA PRO A 140 9.53 -16.74 10.47
C PRO A 140 10.86 -16.26 11.09
N GLU A 141 11.16 -14.97 11.04
CA GLU A 141 12.38 -14.41 11.64
C GLU A 141 12.18 -13.97 13.09
N GLY A 142 11.05 -13.33 13.39
CA GLY A 142 10.79 -12.74 14.70
C GLY A 142 9.85 -13.56 15.60
N GLY A 143 9.15 -14.56 15.06
CA GLY A 143 8.18 -15.39 15.78
C GLY A 143 6.90 -14.66 16.22
N GLY A 144 6.81 -13.36 16.07
CA GLY A 144 5.62 -12.55 16.34
C GLY A 144 4.54 -12.72 15.27
N LEU A 145 3.38 -12.07 15.47
CA LEU A 145 2.34 -12.03 14.44
C LEU A 145 2.83 -11.26 13.22
N LEU A 146 2.54 -11.78 12.05
CA LEU A 146 2.83 -11.14 10.78
C LEU A 146 1.57 -10.38 10.32
N HIS A 147 1.65 -9.06 10.28
CA HIS A 147 0.58 -8.19 9.81
C HIS A 147 0.71 -7.95 8.30
N ASP A 148 -0.30 -7.32 7.68
CA ASP A 148 -0.34 -7.05 6.24
C ASP A 148 -0.16 -5.56 5.88
N ASP A 149 0.27 -4.73 6.82
CA ASP A 149 0.33 -3.27 6.68
C ASP A 149 1.11 -2.80 5.45
N LEU A 150 2.28 -3.38 5.19
CA LEU A 150 3.11 -2.99 4.05
C LEU A 150 2.51 -3.50 2.72
N VAL A 151 1.88 -4.67 2.74
CA VAL A 151 1.23 -5.22 1.54
C VAL A 151 -0.04 -4.45 1.22
N LEU A 152 -0.86 -4.12 2.20
CA LEU A 152 -2.05 -3.28 2.02
C LEU A 152 -1.66 -1.90 1.50
N SER A 153 -0.62 -1.29 2.08
CA SER A 153 -0.09 -0.01 1.61
C SER A 153 0.40 -0.09 0.15
N ALA A 154 1.12 -1.15 -0.22
CA ALA A 154 1.55 -1.36 -1.59
C ALA A 154 0.38 -1.58 -2.56
N ALA A 155 -0.66 -2.30 -2.12
CA ALA A 155 -1.84 -2.56 -2.95
C ALA A 155 -2.64 -1.30 -3.29
N MET A 156 -2.50 -0.22 -2.51
CA MET A 156 -3.11 1.07 -2.84
C MET A 156 -2.58 1.67 -4.16
N VAL A 157 -1.48 1.16 -4.72
CA VAL A 157 -1.02 1.50 -6.07
C VAL A 157 -2.08 1.23 -7.13
N ALA A 158 -2.98 0.26 -6.90
CA ALA A 158 -4.10 -0.02 -7.78
C ALA A 158 -5.08 1.15 -7.90
N GLU A 159 -5.20 1.99 -6.86
CA GLU A 159 -5.98 3.23 -6.94
C GLU A 159 -5.30 4.27 -7.80
N LEU A 160 -3.97 4.34 -7.77
CA LEU A 160 -3.19 5.20 -8.65
C LEU A 160 -3.29 4.75 -10.12
N ASP A 161 -3.38 3.44 -10.37
CA ASP A 161 -3.42 2.86 -11.73
C ASP A 161 -4.71 3.22 -12.51
N VAL A 162 -5.78 3.61 -11.82
CA VAL A 162 -7.03 4.05 -12.44
C VAL A 162 -7.14 5.57 -12.57
N GLN A 163 -6.17 6.33 -12.04
CA GLN A 163 -6.16 7.78 -12.17
C GLN A 163 -5.69 8.20 -13.56
N PRO A 164 -6.21 9.33 -14.11
CA PRO A 164 -5.67 9.90 -15.32
C PRO A 164 -4.30 10.51 -15.04
N TRP A 165 -3.26 9.96 -15.64
CA TRP A 165 -1.91 10.53 -15.59
C TRP A 165 -1.67 11.37 -16.82
N SER A 166 -1.38 12.66 -16.64
CA SER A 166 -0.81 13.49 -17.70
C SER A 166 0.71 13.31 -17.66
N VAL A 167 1.29 12.83 -18.74
CA VAL A 167 2.72 12.91 -18.97
C VAL A 167 3.04 14.37 -19.27
N SER A 168 3.66 15.06 -18.31
CA SER A 168 4.21 16.41 -18.53
C SER A 168 5.62 16.33 -19.07
#